data_769465dcb5a4fd81ee4f632664e3d9e5
#
_entry.id   769465dcb5a4fd81ee4f632664e3d9e5
#
_cell.length_a   1.000
_cell.length_b   1.000
_cell.length_c   1.000
_cell.angle_alpha   90.00
_cell.angle_beta   90.00
_cell.angle_gamma   90.00
#
_symmetry.space_group_name_H-M   'P 1'
#
loop_
_entity.id
_entity.type
_entity.pdbx_description
1 polymer ?
#
loop_
_entity_poly.entity_id
_entity_poly.type
_entity_poly.pdbx_seq_one_letter_code
_entity_poly.pdbx_strand_id
1 'polypeptide(L)'
;MRIFILYNEDFGKKVIGNLINLRTFCQSCGDYCTGCRDFRKSFASNIHGVYEFPDNLPNFIEEPEKYLPKNMPECDLIIGIGIHPDLLFALPTIVKKTKTKGVIVPIEDPKWVPSGLQHQIKDKLKKRGVDIVFPKPFCSLTECGNPVIDEFISYGFGKPKMEIELRRDTIVKARVIRDAPCGSTWFVAQKLKNTNIKDFKETISSSHQLKDTILHKAGYIIRDAVEEAINETLDQSKQDLFRKICAKFD
;
A
#
# COMPACT_ATOMS: atom_id res chain seq x y z
N MET A 1 10.61 13.96 0.72
CA MET A 1 11.17 12.59 0.57
C MET A 1 11.39 12.26 -0.90
N ARG A 2 12.53 11.68 -1.23
CA ARG A 2 12.91 11.22 -2.58
C ARG A 2 12.81 9.70 -2.60
N ILE A 3 12.10 9.13 -3.56
CA ILE A 3 11.81 7.70 -3.64
C ILE A 3 12.50 7.12 -4.88
N PHE A 4 13.15 5.98 -4.72
CA PHE A 4 13.64 5.16 -5.82
C PHE A 4 12.92 3.81 -5.80
N ILE A 5 12.26 3.46 -6.91
CA ILE A 5 11.47 2.24 -7.03
C ILE A 5 12.23 1.25 -7.90
N LEU A 6 12.49 0.07 -7.33
CA LEU A 6 13.03 -1.09 -8.01
C LEU A 6 11.90 -2.11 -8.11
N TYR A 7 11.57 -2.60 -9.30
CA TYR A 7 10.47 -3.54 -9.40
C TYR A 7 10.66 -4.57 -10.52
N ASN A 8 9.94 -5.64 -10.37
CA ASN A 8 9.59 -6.59 -11.41
C ASN A 8 8.09 -6.86 -11.31
N GLU A 9 7.47 -7.35 -12.37
CA GLU A 9 6.05 -7.71 -12.46
C GLU A 9 5.06 -6.54 -12.47
N ASP A 10 3.84 -6.85 -12.89
CA ASP A 10 2.74 -5.88 -13.03
C ASP A 10 2.29 -5.25 -11.70
N PHE A 11 2.56 -5.93 -10.57
CA PHE A 11 2.23 -5.37 -9.26
C PHE A 11 3.02 -4.08 -9.00
N GLY A 12 4.29 -4.01 -9.43
CA GLY A 12 5.09 -2.79 -9.36
C GLY A 12 4.48 -1.64 -10.16
N LYS A 13 4.01 -1.93 -11.38
CA LYS A 13 3.31 -0.94 -12.23
C LYS A 13 2.04 -0.40 -11.56
N LYS A 14 1.26 -1.27 -10.91
CA LYS A 14 0.06 -0.86 -10.16
C LYS A 14 0.42 0.07 -9.00
N VAL A 15 1.44 -0.26 -8.22
CA VAL A 15 1.90 0.60 -7.12
C VAL A 15 2.34 1.96 -7.64
N ILE A 16 3.19 2.00 -8.66
CA ILE A 16 3.65 3.25 -9.29
C ILE A 16 2.45 4.06 -9.79
N GLY A 17 1.54 3.44 -10.54
CA GLY A 17 0.35 4.09 -11.06
C GLY A 17 -0.52 4.72 -9.98
N ASN A 18 -0.64 4.06 -8.82
CA ASN A 18 -1.37 4.59 -7.67
C ASN A 18 -0.64 5.76 -7.01
N LEU A 19 0.69 5.67 -6.83
CA LEU A 19 1.51 6.72 -6.23
C LEU A 19 1.50 8.01 -7.06
N ILE A 20 1.63 7.90 -8.37
CA ILE A 20 1.63 9.08 -9.26
C ILE A 20 0.22 9.57 -9.59
N ASN A 21 -0.81 8.89 -9.07
CA ASN A 21 -2.21 9.15 -9.40
C ASN A 21 -2.45 9.14 -10.93
N LEU A 22 -1.96 8.08 -11.59
CA LEU A 22 -2.09 7.94 -13.04
C LEU A 22 -3.57 8.01 -13.45
N ARG A 23 -3.89 8.85 -14.43
CA ARG A 23 -5.28 9.15 -14.82
C ARG A 23 -6.06 7.90 -15.27
N THR A 24 -5.38 6.96 -15.92
CA THR A 24 -5.94 5.70 -16.40
C THR A 24 -5.90 4.55 -15.39
N PHE A 25 -5.41 4.82 -14.18
CA PHE A 25 -5.19 3.79 -13.17
C PHE A 25 -6.49 3.14 -12.68
N CYS A 26 -7.52 3.95 -12.41
CA CYS A 26 -8.77 3.48 -11.85
C CYS A 26 -9.79 3.23 -12.96
N GLN A 27 -10.27 1.99 -13.03
CA GLN A 27 -11.33 1.57 -13.97
C GLN A 27 -12.63 1.18 -13.24
N SER A 28 -12.80 1.61 -12.00
CA SER A 28 -13.90 1.18 -11.11
C SER A 28 -15.28 1.54 -11.66
N CYS A 29 -15.43 2.71 -12.28
CA CYS A 29 -16.73 3.25 -12.70
C CYS A 29 -16.96 3.16 -14.22
N GLY A 30 -15.95 2.77 -15.01
CA GLY A 30 -16.05 2.76 -16.47
C GLY A 30 -16.47 4.15 -17.00
N ASP A 31 -17.44 4.18 -17.90
CA ASP A 31 -17.98 5.40 -18.53
C ASP A 31 -18.72 6.33 -17.55
N TYR A 32 -19.10 5.82 -16.39
CA TYR A 32 -19.75 6.61 -15.32
C TYR A 32 -18.75 7.27 -14.35
N CYS A 33 -17.49 7.39 -14.74
CA CYS A 33 -16.46 7.96 -13.89
C CYS A 33 -16.72 9.46 -13.62
N THR A 34 -16.82 9.80 -12.34
CA THR A 34 -17.01 11.18 -11.87
C THR A 34 -15.70 11.92 -11.59
N GLY A 35 -14.55 11.34 -11.98
CA GLY A 35 -13.25 11.96 -11.74
C GLY A 35 -12.86 12.05 -10.24
N CYS A 36 -13.36 11.14 -9.40
CA CYS A 36 -13.11 11.19 -7.95
C CYS A 36 -11.62 11.19 -7.56
N ARG A 37 -10.75 10.72 -8.44
CA ARG A 37 -9.29 10.73 -8.26
C ARG A 37 -8.61 12.03 -8.73
N ASP A 38 -9.29 12.90 -9.44
CA ASP A 38 -8.72 14.14 -9.99
C ASP A 38 -8.21 15.07 -8.87
N PHE A 39 -8.80 14.98 -7.69
CA PHE A 39 -8.41 15.73 -6.50
C PHE A 39 -7.37 15.03 -5.62
N ARG A 40 -6.95 13.81 -5.98
CA ARG A 40 -5.94 13.09 -5.22
C ARG A 40 -4.55 13.61 -5.55
N LYS A 41 -3.74 13.83 -4.50
CA LYS A 41 -2.35 14.26 -4.67
C LYS A 41 -1.55 13.24 -5.47
N SER A 42 -0.79 13.70 -6.45
CA SER A 42 0.23 12.93 -7.14
C SER A 42 1.58 13.08 -6.43
N PHE A 43 2.27 11.97 -6.28
CA PHE A 43 3.64 11.93 -5.73
C PHE A 43 4.70 11.71 -6.83
N ALA A 44 4.37 12.01 -8.08
CA ALA A 44 5.29 11.88 -9.20
C ALA A 44 6.61 12.65 -8.96
N SER A 45 6.54 13.86 -8.39
CA SER A 45 7.72 14.67 -8.06
C SER A 45 8.60 14.08 -6.94
N ASN A 46 8.07 13.13 -6.17
CA ASN A 46 8.83 12.42 -5.15
C ASN A 46 9.58 11.20 -5.71
N ILE A 47 9.22 10.72 -6.91
CA ILE A 47 9.87 9.56 -7.54
C ILE A 47 11.06 10.06 -8.34
N HIS A 48 12.25 9.85 -7.79
CA HIS A 48 13.51 10.28 -8.40
C HIS A 48 14.10 9.26 -9.39
N GLY A 49 13.61 8.04 -9.33
CA GLY A 49 13.99 6.99 -10.27
C GLY A 49 13.08 5.78 -10.17
N VAL A 50 12.96 5.11 -11.30
CA VAL A 50 12.25 3.83 -11.42
C VAL A 50 13.12 2.90 -12.24
N TYR A 51 13.27 1.67 -11.79
CA TYR A 51 14.01 0.66 -12.55
C TYR A 51 13.22 -0.65 -12.55
N GLU A 52 12.90 -1.12 -13.74
CA GLU A 52 12.27 -2.42 -13.99
C GLU A 52 13.36 -3.46 -14.26
N PHE A 53 13.40 -4.51 -13.45
CA PHE A 53 14.31 -5.63 -13.73
C PHE A 53 13.80 -6.44 -14.93
N PRO A 54 14.71 -7.07 -15.70
CA PRO A 54 14.33 -7.94 -16.80
C PRO A 54 13.46 -9.13 -16.35
N ASP A 55 12.48 -9.51 -17.16
CA ASP A 55 11.62 -10.67 -16.86
C ASP A 55 12.35 -12.02 -17.01
N ASN A 56 13.43 -12.06 -17.81
CA ASN A 56 14.19 -13.27 -18.13
C ASN A 56 15.43 -13.46 -17.24
N LEU A 57 15.29 -13.18 -15.95
CA LEU A 57 16.36 -13.44 -14.99
C LEU A 57 16.58 -14.96 -14.81
N PRO A 58 17.84 -15.40 -14.66
CA PRO A 58 18.12 -16.80 -14.37
C PRO A 58 17.59 -17.19 -12.99
N ASN A 59 17.27 -18.47 -12.78
CA ASN A 59 16.79 -18.99 -11.51
C ASN A 59 17.77 -18.82 -10.35
N PHE A 60 19.06 -18.67 -10.65
CA PHE A 60 20.11 -18.39 -9.68
C PHE A 60 21.04 -17.30 -10.23
N ILE A 61 21.29 -16.28 -9.45
CA ILE A 61 22.09 -15.10 -9.81
C ILE A 61 23.33 -15.06 -8.91
N GLU A 62 24.49 -15.47 -9.45
CA GLU A 62 25.75 -15.43 -8.73
C GLU A 62 26.27 -14.02 -8.46
N GLU A 63 26.08 -13.11 -9.44
CA GLU A 63 26.60 -11.75 -9.41
C GLU A 63 25.47 -10.73 -9.54
N PRO A 64 24.69 -10.50 -8.47
CA PRO A 64 23.50 -9.64 -8.50
C PRO A 64 23.83 -8.18 -8.89
N GLU A 65 25.05 -7.72 -8.63
CA GLU A 65 25.47 -6.37 -8.99
C GLU A 65 25.48 -6.11 -10.51
N LYS A 66 25.63 -7.15 -11.34
CA LYS A 66 25.60 -7.01 -12.82
C LYS A 66 24.23 -6.59 -13.36
N TYR A 67 23.17 -6.86 -12.61
CA TYR A 67 21.79 -6.55 -12.99
C TYR A 67 21.32 -5.19 -12.45
N LEU A 68 22.17 -4.50 -11.70
CA LEU A 68 21.81 -3.21 -11.11
C LEU A 68 21.82 -2.10 -12.18
N PRO A 69 20.94 -1.08 -12.04
CA PRO A 69 20.99 0.08 -12.92
C PRO A 69 22.35 0.78 -12.82
N LYS A 70 22.88 1.21 -14.00
CA LYS A 70 24.16 1.93 -14.06
C LYS A 70 24.10 3.25 -13.29
N ASN A 71 22.99 3.95 -13.43
CA ASN A 71 22.73 5.23 -12.77
C ASN A 71 21.67 5.03 -11.68
N MET A 72 22.02 5.33 -10.45
CA MET A 72 21.12 5.27 -9.29
C MET A 72 21.01 6.67 -8.69
N PRO A 73 19.81 7.24 -8.58
CA PRO A 73 19.64 8.55 -7.98
C PRO A 73 19.90 8.50 -6.47
N GLU A 74 20.35 9.60 -5.90
CA GLU A 74 20.26 9.76 -4.44
C GLU A 74 18.79 9.77 -4.03
N CYS A 75 18.44 9.00 -3.00
CA CYS A 75 17.08 8.90 -2.50
C CYS A 75 17.06 8.69 -0.99
N ASP A 76 15.91 8.98 -0.40
CA ASP A 76 15.69 8.78 1.03
C ASP A 76 15.09 7.39 1.29
N LEU A 77 14.21 6.93 0.39
CA LEU A 77 13.50 5.66 0.47
C LEU A 77 13.70 4.83 -0.80
N ILE A 78 13.97 3.54 -0.62
CA ILE A 78 13.88 2.53 -1.68
C ILE A 78 12.63 1.68 -1.46
N ILE A 79 11.86 1.45 -2.53
CA ILE A 79 10.77 0.48 -2.54
C ILE A 79 11.12 -0.61 -3.54
N GLY A 80 11.27 -1.85 -3.05
CA GLY A 80 11.64 -3.01 -3.86
C GLY A 80 10.47 -3.98 -4.01
N ILE A 81 9.87 -4.09 -5.21
CA ILE A 81 8.63 -4.82 -5.45
C ILE A 81 8.88 -5.99 -6.40
N GLY A 82 8.58 -7.23 -5.97
CA GLY A 82 8.73 -8.42 -6.79
C GLY A 82 10.16 -8.70 -7.26
N ILE A 83 11.16 -8.24 -6.51
CA ILE A 83 12.57 -8.39 -6.87
C ILE A 83 12.99 -9.84 -6.64
N HIS A 84 13.74 -10.39 -7.60
CA HIS A 84 14.32 -11.73 -7.48
C HIS A 84 15.11 -11.86 -6.15
N PRO A 85 14.94 -12.97 -5.39
CA PRO A 85 15.59 -13.14 -4.08
C PRO A 85 17.10 -12.85 -4.08
N ASP A 86 17.82 -13.31 -5.10
CA ASP A 86 19.28 -13.12 -5.17
C ASP A 86 19.66 -11.66 -5.40
N LEU A 87 18.84 -10.86 -6.09
CA LEU A 87 19.07 -9.43 -6.28
C LEU A 87 18.96 -8.64 -4.97
N LEU A 88 18.22 -9.15 -3.97
CA LEU A 88 18.14 -8.51 -2.66
C LEU A 88 19.51 -8.51 -1.92
N PHE A 89 20.40 -9.43 -2.26
CA PHE A 89 21.77 -9.41 -1.70
C PHE A 89 22.57 -8.18 -2.14
N ALA A 90 22.19 -7.51 -3.24
CA ALA A 90 22.81 -6.27 -3.70
C ALA A 90 22.27 -5.01 -2.99
N LEU A 91 21.20 -5.10 -2.17
CA LEU A 91 20.66 -3.95 -1.45
C LEU A 91 21.71 -3.18 -0.63
N PRO A 92 22.67 -3.81 0.08
CA PRO A 92 23.72 -3.08 0.77
C PRO A 92 24.59 -2.20 -0.16
N THR A 93 24.79 -2.62 -1.40
CA THR A 93 25.51 -1.84 -2.42
C THR A 93 24.62 -0.68 -2.93
N ILE A 94 23.34 -0.96 -3.15
CA ILE A 94 22.37 0.04 -3.62
C ILE A 94 22.20 1.16 -2.58
N VAL A 95 21.94 0.83 -1.32
CA VAL A 95 21.73 1.84 -0.26
C VAL A 95 22.97 2.71 -0.03
N LYS A 96 24.18 2.16 -0.22
CA LYS A 96 25.43 2.92 -0.13
C LYS A 96 25.51 3.94 -1.27
N LYS A 97 25.20 3.55 -2.50
CA LYS A 97 25.27 4.42 -3.69
C LYS A 97 24.20 5.51 -3.67
N THR A 98 23.00 5.16 -3.22
CA THR A 98 21.83 6.05 -3.19
C THR A 98 21.71 6.90 -1.93
N LYS A 99 22.53 6.64 -0.90
CA LYS A 99 22.49 7.27 0.44
C LYS A 99 21.15 7.09 1.15
N THR A 100 20.45 6.00 0.86
CA THR A 100 19.13 5.66 1.37
C THR A 100 19.14 5.42 2.89
N LYS A 101 18.05 5.81 3.55
CA LYS A 101 17.86 5.67 5.01
C LYS A 101 16.77 4.67 5.40
N GLY A 102 15.87 4.32 4.47
CA GLY A 102 14.79 3.36 4.69
C GLY A 102 14.53 2.52 3.44
N VAL A 103 14.18 1.24 3.63
CA VAL A 103 13.86 0.32 2.55
C VAL A 103 12.54 -0.39 2.87
N ILE A 104 11.66 -0.47 1.88
CA ILE A 104 10.42 -1.26 1.95
C ILE A 104 10.49 -2.33 0.87
N VAL A 105 10.38 -3.60 1.27
CA VAL A 105 10.30 -4.73 0.34
C VAL A 105 9.01 -5.50 0.65
N PRO A 106 7.90 -5.19 -0.02
CA PRO A 106 6.64 -5.88 0.20
C PRO A 106 6.73 -7.33 -0.26
N ILE A 107 5.97 -8.19 0.39
CA ILE A 107 5.88 -9.62 0.09
C ILE A 107 4.43 -9.94 -0.24
N GLU A 108 4.08 -9.94 -1.53
CA GLU A 108 2.77 -10.38 -2.00
C GLU A 108 2.73 -11.90 -2.19
N ASP A 109 3.82 -12.49 -2.68
CA ASP A 109 4.03 -13.93 -2.76
C ASP A 109 5.11 -14.35 -1.74
N PRO A 110 4.86 -15.37 -0.88
CA PRO A 110 5.86 -15.89 0.06
C PRO A 110 7.18 -16.31 -0.58
N LYS A 111 7.17 -16.64 -1.87
CA LYS A 111 8.37 -17.02 -2.63
C LYS A 111 9.29 -15.83 -2.93
N TRP A 112 8.79 -14.61 -2.93
CA TRP A 112 9.60 -13.43 -3.25
C TRP A 112 10.74 -13.22 -2.27
N VAL A 113 10.48 -13.40 -0.96
CA VAL A 113 11.51 -13.19 0.06
C VAL A 113 11.38 -14.24 1.16
N PRO A 114 12.09 -15.37 1.07
CA PRO A 114 12.14 -16.37 2.12
C PRO A 114 12.56 -15.77 3.48
N SER A 115 12.03 -16.29 4.58
CA SER A 115 12.25 -15.73 5.93
C SER A 115 13.72 -15.66 6.33
N GLY A 116 14.52 -16.67 5.98
CA GLY A 116 15.95 -16.65 6.22
C GLY A 116 16.67 -15.50 5.51
N LEU A 117 16.26 -15.21 4.26
CA LEU A 117 16.81 -14.10 3.50
C LEU A 117 16.43 -12.74 4.14
N GLN A 118 15.18 -12.59 4.63
CA GLN A 118 14.75 -11.37 5.31
C GLN A 118 15.68 -11.01 6.49
N HIS A 119 16.02 -12.01 7.33
CA HIS A 119 16.91 -11.80 8.47
C HIS A 119 18.32 -11.39 8.00
N GLN A 120 18.88 -12.10 7.03
CA GLN A 120 20.22 -11.80 6.52
C GLN A 120 20.32 -10.38 5.95
N ILE A 121 19.34 -9.95 5.15
CA ILE A 121 19.32 -8.60 4.57
C ILE A 121 19.12 -7.55 5.65
N LYS A 122 18.20 -7.79 6.60
CA LYS A 122 17.97 -6.88 7.73
C LYS A 122 19.24 -6.64 8.53
N ASP A 123 19.99 -7.70 8.86
CA ASP A 123 21.24 -7.59 9.61
C ASP A 123 22.33 -6.83 8.83
N LYS A 124 22.44 -7.09 7.51
CA LYS A 124 23.38 -6.39 6.64
C LYS A 124 23.07 -4.88 6.54
N LEU A 125 21.81 -4.51 6.44
CA LEU A 125 21.40 -3.10 6.33
C LEU A 125 21.47 -2.39 7.69
N LYS A 126 21.11 -3.06 8.79
CA LYS A 126 21.23 -2.51 10.14
C LYS A 126 22.67 -2.11 10.48
N LYS A 127 23.67 -2.90 10.06
CA LYS A 127 25.10 -2.56 10.19
C LYS A 127 25.50 -1.28 9.44
N ARG A 128 24.65 -0.81 8.52
CA ARG A 128 24.83 0.42 7.74
C ARG A 128 23.95 1.58 8.23
N GLY A 129 23.20 1.38 9.32
CA GLY A 129 22.25 2.36 9.84
C GLY A 129 21.01 2.55 8.95
N VAL A 130 20.64 1.53 8.16
CA VAL A 130 19.47 1.56 7.28
C VAL A 130 18.46 0.52 7.74
N ASP A 131 17.22 0.97 7.96
CA ASP A 131 16.14 0.07 8.30
C ASP A 131 15.47 -0.50 7.07
N ILE A 132 15.02 -1.75 7.16
CA ILE A 132 14.24 -2.42 6.15
C ILE A 132 13.01 -3.08 6.77
N VAL A 133 11.87 -2.95 6.10
CA VAL A 133 10.62 -3.61 6.46
C VAL A 133 10.11 -4.49 5.33
N PHE A 134 9.47 -5.60 5.72
CA PHE A 134 8.93 -6.61 4.81
C PHE A 134 7.42 -6.78 5.08
N PRO A 135 6.55 -5.82 4.69
CA PRO A 135 5.11 -5.96 4.89
C PRO A 135 4.56 -7.14 4.07
N LYS A 136 3.64 -7.91 4.68
CA LYS A 136 3.06 -9.15 4.11
C LYS A 136 1.52 -9.12 4.23
N PRO A 137 0.79 -8.68 3.25
CA PRO A 137 1.12 -8.01 1.99
C PRO A 137 1.52 -6.53 2.16
N PHE A 138 1.74 -5.78 1.07
CA PHE A 138 2.15 -4.36 1.15
C PHE A 138 1.17 -3.50 1.95
N CYS A 139 -0.13 -3.77 1.81
CA CYS A 139 -1.17 -3.10 2.59
C CYS A 139 -1.18 -3.46 4.09
N SER A 140 -0.25 -4.28 4.59
CA SER A 140 -0.03 -4.46 6.04
C SER A 140 1.00 -3.49 6.62
N LEU A 141 1.58 -2.60 5.80
CA LEU A 141 2.58 -1.62 6.22
C LEU A 141 1.99 -0.66 7.26
N THR A 142 2.63 -0.59 8.42
CA THR A 142 2.35 0.34 9.52
C THR A 142 3.61 1.06 9.94
N GLU A 143 3.46 2.14 10.68
CA GLU A 143 4.58 2.87 11.28
C GLU A 143 5.51 1.93 12.04
N CYS A 144 6.81 2.14 11.91
CA CYS A 144 7.84 1.29 12.48
C CYS A 144 8.92 2.04 13.26
N GLY A 145 8.80 3.37 13.39
CA GLY A 145 9.75 4.26 14.06
C GLY A 145 10.91 4.72 13.17
N ASN A 146 10.96 4.30 11.90
CA ASN A 146 11.90 4.88 10.94
C ASN A 146 11.29 6.13 10.30
N PRO A 147 11.88 7.33 10.46
CA PRO A 147 11.28 8.57 9.99
C PRO A 147 10.92 8.61 8.50
N VAL A 148 11.71 7.94 7.66
CA VAL A 148 11.50 7.93 6.20
C VAL A 148 10.36 6.99 5.81
N ILE A 149 10.27 5.81 6.44
CA ILE A 149 9.19 4.86 6.21
C ILE A 149 7.88 5.44 6.75
N ASP A 150 7.91 6.03 7.94
CA ASP A 150 6.74 6.64 8.57
C ASP A 150 6.26 7.88 7.79
N GLU A 151 7.19 8.66 7.17
CA GLU A 151 6.84 9.73 6.23
C GLU A 151 6.09 9.18 5.00
N PHE A 152 6.53 8.04 4.42
CA PHE A 152 5.80 7.40 3.31
C PHE A 152 4.37 7.02 3.72
N ILE A 153 4.20 6.50 4.94
CA ILE A 153 2.88 6.15 5.47
C ILE A 153 2.03 7.42 5.68
N SER A 154 2.63 8.51 6.13
CA SER A 154 1.96 9.80 6.30
C SER A 154 1.44 10.41 4.99
N TYR A 155 2.01 10.00 3.86
CA TYR A 155 1.50 10.36 2.52
C TYR A 155 0.18 9.66 2.18
N GLY A 156 -0.31 8.79 3.07
CA GLY A 156 -1.58 8.08 2.91
C GLY A 156 -1.46 6.74 2.22
N PHE A 157 -0.31 6.06 2.35
CA PHE A 157 -0.10 4.70 1.82
C PHE A 157 0.30 3.72 2.92
N GLY A 158 -0.28 2.52 2.91
CA GLY A 158 0.01 1.47 3.89
C GLY A 158 -1.23 0.70 4.32
N LYS A 159 -1.35 0.40 5.62
CA LYS A 159 -2.53 -0.28 6.15
C LYS A 159 -3.76 0.61 5.94
N PRO A 160 -4.79 0.12 5.22
CA PRO A 160 -5.98 0.89 4.92
C PRO A 160 -6.62 1.54 6.13
N LYS A 161 -7.07 2.79 5.93
CA LYS A 161 -7.94 3.50 6.86
C LYS A 161 -9.00 4.26 6.08
N MET A 162 -10.24 4.19 6.52
CA MET A 162 -11.37 4.84 5.88
C MET A 162 -12.19 5.62 6.90
N GLU A 163 -13.00 6.53 6.38
CA GLU A 163 -14.15 7.13 7.04
C GLU A 163 -15.40 6.82 6.24
N ILE A 164 -16.46 6.44 6.93
CA ILE A 164 -17.73 6.05 6.32
C ILE A 164 -18.82 6.98 6.81
N GLU A 165 -19.66 7.43 5.90
CA GLU A 165 -20.87 8.17 6.22
C GLU A 165 -22.08 7.27 5.95
N LEU A 166 -22.95 7.14 6.95
CA LEU A 166 -24.16 6.33 6.87
C LEU A 166 -25.40 7.21 6.79
N ARG A 167 -26.35 6.77 5.98
CA ARG A 167 -27.74 7.24 6.03
C ARG A 167 -28.60 6.02 6.38
N ARG A 168 -29.07 5.94 7.63
CA ARG A 168 -29.62 4.71 8.23
C ARG A 168 -28.60 3.58 8.09
N ASP A 169 -28.94 2.48 7.44
CA ASP A 169 -28.08 1.31 7.24
C ASP A 169 -27.36 1.32 5.87
N THR A 170 -27.34 2.43 5.17
CA THR A 170 -26.74 2.53 3.83
C THR A 170 -25.48 3.40 3.87
N ILE A 171 -24.39 2.89 3.31
CA ILE A 171 -23.14 3.63 3.10
C ILE A 171 -23.37 4.63 1.97
N VAL A 172 -23.44 5.92 2.31
CA VAL A 172 -23.60 6.98 1.29
C VAL A 172 -22.27 7.54 0.81
N LYS A 173 -21.23 7.42 1.65
CA LYS A 173 -19.88 7.85 1.33
C LYS A 173 -18.85 6.98 2.02
N ALA A 174 -17.78 6.63 1.31
CA ALA A 174 -16.60 5.99 1.86
C ALA A 174 -15.38 6.82 1.42
N ARG A 175 -14.69 7.44 2.37
CA ARG A 175 -13.51 8.28 2.15
C ARG A 175 -12.27 7.51 2.56
N VAL A 176 -11.33 7.33 1.66
CA VAL A 176 -10.05 6.70 1.93
C VAL A 176 -9.12 7.74 2.57
N ILE A 177 -8.69 7.48 3.79
CA ILE A 177 -7.69 8.27 4.53
C ILE A 177 -6.29 7.72 4.25
N ARG A 178 -6.14 6.40 4.28
CA ARG A 178 -4.91 5.72 3.89
C ARG A 178 -5.25 4.55 2.96
N ASP A 179 -4.58 4.54 1.81
CA ASP A 179 -4.82 3.58 0.75
C ASP A 179 -3.80 2.43 0.82
N ALA A 180 -4.23 1.24 0.43
CA ALA A 180 -3.28 0.20 0.06
C ALA A 180 -2.37 0.73 -1.07
N PRO A 181 -1.05 0.49 -1.04
CA PRO A 181 -0.15 1.05 -2.05
C PRO A 181 -0.50 0.68 -3.49
N CYS A 182 -1.19 -0.43 -3.71
CA CYS A 182 -1.70 -0.85 -5.01
C CYS A 182 -3.04 -0.19 -5.42
N GLY A 183 -3.65 0.65 -4.56
CA GLY A 183 -4.90 1.34 -4.86
C GLY A 183 -6.18 0.54 -4.64
N SER A 184 -6.11 -0.69 -4.14
CA SER A 184 -7.28 -1.56 -3.97
C SER A 184 -8.29 -1.01 -2.96
N THR A 185 -7.85 -0.29 -1.93
CA THR A 185 -8.75 0.34 -0.95
C THR A 185 -9.62 1.40 -1.61
N TRP A 186 -9.02 2.22 -2.49
CA TRP A 186 -9.76 3.21 -3.25
C TRP A 186 -10.83 2.58 -4.12
N PHE A 187 -10.46 1.50 -4.83
CA PHE A 187 -11.39 0.75 -5.66
C PHE A 187 -12.58 0.22 -4.84
N VAL A 188 -12.32 -0.42 -3.71
CA VAL A 188 -13.35 -0.95 -2.80
C VAL A 188 -14.25 0.19 -2.27
N ALA A 189 -13.67 1.32 -1.87
CA ALA A 189 -14.45 2.46 -1.36
C ALA A 189 -15.49 2.97 -2.37
N GLN A 190 -15.17 2.95 -3.68
CA GLN A 190 -16.14 3.33 -4.72
C GLN A 190 -17.27 2.29 -4.87
N LYS A 191 -16.99 1.01 -4.66
CA LYS A 191 -17.99 -0.06 -4.74
C LYS A 191 -18.91 -0.12 -3.51
N LEU A 192 -18.44 0.37 -2.36
CA LEU A 192 -19.25 0.43 -1.14
C LEU A 192 -20.35 1.50 -1.18
N LYS A 193 -20.27 2.47 -2.09
CA LYS A 193 -21.28 3.51 -2.21
C LYS A 193 -22.66 2.91 -2.56
N ASN A 194 -23.67 3.28 -1.79
CA ASN A 194 -25.05 2.77 -1.84
C ASN A 194 -25.21 1.30 -1.39
N THR A 195 -24.22 0.73 -0.73
CA THR A 195 -24.29 -0.62 -0.15
C THR A 195 -24.90 -0.57 1.26
N ASN A 196 -25.79 -1.53 1.57
CA ASN A 196 -26.25 -1.71 2.93
C ASN A 196 -25.12 -2.26 3.81
N ILE A 197 -25.02 -1.80 5.08
CA ILE A 197 -23.98 -2.25 5.99
C ILE A 197 -24.02 -3.78 6.28
N LYS A 198 -25.12 -4.44 6.01
CA LYS A 198 -25.22 -5.92 6.14
C LYS A 198 -24.50 -6.63 4.98
N ASP A 199 -24.40 -5.97 3.82
CA ASP A 199 -23.92 -6.56 2.56
C ASP A 199 -22.48 -6.14 2.23
N PHE A 200 -21.82 -5.31 3.06
CA PHE A 200 -20.50 -4.77 2.74
C PHE A 200 -19.44 -5.86 2.57
N LYS A 201 -19.53 -6.97 3.33
CA LYS A 201 -18.57 -8.08 3.23
C LYS A 201 -18.65 -8.78 1.87
N GLU A 202 -19.86 -8.95 1.34
CA GLU A 202 -20.08 -9.51 0.02
C GLU A 202 -19.62 -8.54 -1.09
N THR A 203 -19.92 -7.25 -0.94
CA THR A 203 -19.45 -6.21 -1.86
C THR A 203 -17.94 -6.15 -1.94
N ILE A 204 -17.22 -6.27 -0.82
CA ILE A 204 -15.76 -6.33 -0.80
C ILE A 204 -15.26 -7.61 -1.48
N SER A 205 -15.84 -8.76 -1.16
CA SER A 205 -15.46 -10.05 -1.73
C SER A 205 -15.60 -10.06 -3.25
N SER A 206 -16.71 -9.57 -3.78
CA SER A 206 -16.95 -9.48 -5.22
C SER A 206 -16.04 -8.47 -5.92
N SER A 207 -15.72 -7.37 -5.24
CA SER A 207 -14.87 -6.30 -5.77
C SER A 207 -13.40 -6.69 -5.84
N HIS A 208 -12.93 -7.55 -4.95
CA HIS A 208 -11.51 -7.90 -4.84
C HIS A 208 -11.12 -9.06 -5.74
N GLN A 209 -12.04 -9.62 -6.53
CA GLN A 209 -11.83 -10.82 -7.36
C GLN A 209 -11.08 -11.92 -6.61
N LEU A 210 -11.66 -12.38 -5.51
CA LEU A 210 -11.07 -13.36 -4.59
C LEU A 210 -10.99 -14.78 -5.22
N LYS A 211 -10.38 -14.89 -6.39
CA LYS A 211 -10.17 -16.20 -7.04
C LYS A 211 -8.93 -16.93 -6.53
N ASP A 212 -7.98 -16.23 -5.88
CA ASP A 212 -6.74 -16.85 -5.43
C ASP A 212 -6.48 -16.65 -3.93
N THR A 213 -6.03 -17.71 -3.29
CA THR A 213 -5.82 -17.85 -1.85
C THR A 213 -4.86 -16.83 -1.21
N ILE A 214 -3.97 -16.22 -1.97
CA ILE A 214 -2.98 -15.24 -1.49
C ILE A 214 -3.60 -13.84 -1.32
N LEU A 215 -4.56 -13.49 -2.16
CA LEU A 215 -5.32 -12.24 -2.07
C LEU A 215 -6.21 -12.18 -0.80
N HIS A 216 -6.49 -13.28 -0.17
CA HIS A 216 -7.33 -13.34 1.03
C HIS A 216 -6.83 -12.42 2.15
N LYS A 217 -5.52 -12.39 2.42
CA LYS A 217 -5.00 -11.56 3.51
C LYS A 217 -5.20 -10.06 3.24
N ALA A 218 -4.96 -9.60 2.03
CA ALA A 218 -5.19 -8.20 1.63
C ALA A 218 -6.68 -7.85 1.66
N GLY A 219 -7.55 -8.75 1.20
CA GLY A 219 -9.00 -8.61 1.27
C GLY A 219 -9.51 -8.50 2.71
N TYR A 220 -8.99 -9.31 3.63
CA TYR A 220 -9.32 -9.23 5.06
C TYR A 220 -8.86 -7.91 5.67
N ILE A 221 -7.66 -7.43 5.35
CA ILE A 221 -7.15 -6.14 5.85
C ILE A 221 -8.07 -4.98 5.41
N ILE A 222 -8.55 -4.98 4.16
CA ILE A 222 -9.48 -3.96 3.67
C ILE A 222 -10.84 -4.11 4.35
N ARG A 223 -11.35 -5.33 4.48
CA ARG A 223 -12.61 -5.62 5.17
C ARG A 223 -12.60 -5.12 6.61
N ASP A 224 -11.53 -5.41 7.34
CA ASP A 224 -11.39 -5.01 8.72
C ASP A 224 -11.33 -3.48 8.84
N ALA A 225 -10.68 -2.78 7.92
CA ALA A 225 -10.68 -1.32 7.87
C ALA A 225 -12.07 -0.72 7.58
N VAL A 226 -12.89 -1.39 6.76
CA VAL A 226 -14.28 -0.97 6.50
C VAL A 226 -15.15 -1.24 7.71
N GLU A 227 -15.02 -2.40 8.34
CA GLU A 227 -15.78 -2.79 9.55
C GLU A 227 -15.47 -1.82 10.70
N GLU A 228 -14.20 -1.48 10.92
CA GLU A 228 -13.76 -0.49 11.90
C GLU A 228 -14.43 0.87 11.63
N ALA A 229 -14.39 1.38 10.40
CA ALA A 229 -14.99 2.66 10.03
C ALA A 229 -16.53 2.68 10.19
N ILE A 230 -17.23 1.57 9.91
CA ILE A 230 -18.66 1.44 10.17
C ILE A 230 -18.94 1.53 11.66
N ASN A 231 -18.21 0.77 12.49
CA ASN A 231 -18.40 0.74 13.93
C ASN A 231 -18.12 2.12 14.56
N GLU A 232 -17.04 2.81 14.17
CA GLU A 232 -16.75 4.17 14.61
C GLU A 232 -17.91 5.13 14.31
N THR A 233 -18.50 5.05 13.11
CA THR A 233 -19.63 5.90 12.71
C THR A 233 -20.89 5.61 13.54
N LEU A 234 -21.20 4.33 13.79
CA LEU A 234 -22.34 3.93 14.59
C LEU A 234 -22.19 4.35 16.06
N ASP A 235 -20.99 4.24 16.63
CA ASP A 235 -20.72 4.64 18.01
C ASP A 235 -20.79 6.16 18.19
N GLN A 236 -20.27 6.93 17.24
CA GLN A 236 -20.43 8.40 17.21
C GLN A 236 -21.90 8.79 17.17
N SER A 237 -22.70 8.13 16.32
CA SER A 237 -24.15 8.40 16.22
C SER A 237 -24.90 8.13 17.51
N LYS A 238 -24.54 7.06 18.25
CA LYS A 238 -25.11 6.75 19.57
C LYS A 238 -24.73 7.81 20.62
N GLN A 239 -23.46 8.24 20.63
CA GLN A 239 -22.99 9.28 21.54
C GLN A 239 -23.69 10.62 21.29
N ASP A 240 -23.87 11.00 20.03
CA ASP A 240 -24.57 12.24 19.66
C ASP A 240 -26.06 12.18 20.02
N LEU A 241 -26.69 11.02 19.86
CA LEU A 241 -28.08 10.82 20.31
C LEU A 241 -28.17 10.94 21.83
N PHE A 242 -27.27 10.33 22.58
CA PHE A 242 -27.23 10.41 24.04
C PHE A 242 -27.06 11.86 24.51
N ARG A 243 -26.11 12.62 23.93
CA ARG A 243 -25.91 14.05 24.24
C ARG A 243 -27.17 14.88 23.98
N LYS A 244 -27.85 14.64 22.84
CA LYS A 244 -29.10 15.33 22.52
C LYS A 244 -30.26 15.00 23.47
N ILE A 245 -30.27 13.79 24.01
CA ILE A 245 -31.25 13.38 25.04
C ILE A 245 -30.94 14.09 26.34
N CYS A 246 -29.69 14.04 26.84
CA CYS A 246 -29.29 14.71 28.09
C CYS A 246 -29.56 16.21 28.04
N ALA A 247 -29.23 16.87 26.93
CA ALA A 247 -29.47 18.33 26.76
C ALA A 247 -30.97 18.74 26.72
N LYS A 248 -31.89 17.81 26.74
CA LYS A 248 -33.33 18.10 26.86
C LYS A 248 -33.84 18.03 28.29
N PHE A 249 -33.02 17.57 29.22
CA PHE A 249 -33.34 17.44 30.64
C PHE A 249 -32.59 18.45 31.52
N ASP A 250 -31.67 19.23 30.90
CA ASP A 250 -31.07 20.46 31.46
C ASP A 250 -31.87 21.72 31.04
#